data_ad2d42ee0cd5c557df0c88dcf43a6c2b
#
_entry.id   ad2d42ee0cd5c557df0c88dcf43a6c2b
#
_cell.length_a   1.000
_cell.length_b   1.000
_cell.length_c   1.000
_cell.angle_alpha   90.00
_cell.angle_beta   90.00
_cell.angle_gamma   90.00
#
_symmetry.space_group_name_H-M   'P 1'
#
loop_
_entity.id
_entity.type
_entity.pdbx_description
1 polymer ?
#
loop_
_entity_poly.entity_id
_entity_poly.type
_entity_poly.pdbx_seq_one_letter_code
_entity_poly.pdbx_strand_id
1 'polypeptide(L)'
;MTKKQLAHFEKRLLEERARAMKEIGHYDESFNATLQAADGDLSSYSFHMADQGTDAMEREKAFLMASKEGRFLWHINQALRRLYETPEKYGKCESCGEEIAFERLDALPHARLCIRCKEKEENGKRH
;
A
#
# COMPACT_ATOMS: atom_id res chain seq x y z
N MET A 1 14.72 9.06 -6.11
CA MET A 1 14.32 9.56 -4.78
C MET A 1 15.47 9.35 -3.80
N THR A 2 15.73 10.31 -2.93
CA THR A 2 16.80 10.20 -1.95
C THR A 2 16.42 9.26 -0.82
N LYS A 3 17.44 8.80 -0.06
CA LYS A 3 17.19 7.97 1.12
C LYS A 3 16.29 8.67 2.13
N LYS A 4 16.47 9.99 2.26
CA LYS A 4 15.68 10.79 3.20
C LYS A 4 14.21 10.85 2.76
N GLN A 5 13.98 11.00 1.45
CA GLN A 5 12.62 10.99 0.91
C GLN A 5 11.95 9.64 1.08
N LEU A 6 12.68 8.56 0.82
CA LEU A 6 12.17 7.21 1.00
C LEU A 6 11.80 6.95 2.47
N ALA A 7 12.62 7.41 3.40
CA ALA A 7 12.33 7.28 4.83
C ALA A 7 11.06 8.06 5.21
N HIS A 8 10.88 9.24 4.64
CA HIS A 8 9.68 10.04 4.87
C HIS A 8 8.42 9.29 4.42
N PHE A 9 8.46 8.72 3.22
CA PHE A 9 7.29 8.02 2.68
C PHE A 9 7.05 6.69 3.38
N GLU A 10 8.11 6.01 3.82
CA GLU A 10 7.95 4.83 4.65
C GLU A 10 7.17 5.15 5.92
N LYS A 11 7.56 6.23 6.59
CA LYS A 11 6.86 6.69 7.79
C LYS A 11 5.39 6.99 7.49
N ARG A 12 5.13 7.70 6.39
CA ARG A 12 3.77 8.03 5.99
C ARG A 12 2.94 6.76 5.72
N LEU A 13 3.51 5.80 5.02
CA LEU A 13 2.83 4.54 4.73
C LEU A 13 2.54 3.75 6.01
N LEU A 14 3.49 3.70 6.93
CA LEU A 14 3.29 2.98 8.19
C LEU A 14 2.23 3.64 9.05
N GLU A 15 2.14 4.97 9.06
CA GLU A 15 1.11 5.71 9.78
C GLU A 15 -0.28 5.38 9.21
N GLU A 16 -0.41 5.41 7.88
CA GLU A 16 -1.66 5.10 7.21
C GLU A 16 -2.06 3.63 7.41
N ARG A 17 -1.07 2.74 7.40
CA ARG A 17 -1.31 1.32 7.65
C ARG A 17 -1.86 1.08 9.05
N ALA A 18 -1.24 1.69 10.04
CA ALA A 18 -1.68 1.54 11.43
C ALA A 18 -3.12 2.03 11.62
N ARG A 19 -3.45 3.15 10.99
CA ARG A 19 -4.80 3.71 11.05
C ARG A 19 -5.82 2.77 10.40
N ALA A 20 -5.49 2.26 9.22
CA ALA A 20 -6.38 1.34 8.50
C ALA A 20 -6.60 0.04 9.29
N MET A 21 -5.54 -0.50 9.87
CA MET A 21 -5.63 -1.71 10.68
C MET A 21 -6.53 -1.51 11.89
N LYS A 22 -6.44 -0.35 12.52
CA LYS A 22 -7.26 -0.02 13.67
C LYS A 22 -8.74 0.04 13.30
N GLU A 23 -9.05 0.65 12.16
CA GLU A 23 -10.43 0.72 11.68
C GLU A 23 -10.99 -0.66 11.35
N ILE A 24 -10.21 -1.51 10.70
CA ILE A 24 -10.62 -2.88 10.39
C ILE A 24 -10.82 -3.69 11.66
N GLY A 25 -9.97 -3.48 12.67
CA GLY A 25 -10.06 -4.17 13.94
C GLY A 25 -11.36 -3.93 14.71
N HIS A 26 -12.04 -2.83 14.44
CA HIS A 26 -13.35 -2.58 15.03
C HIS A 26 -14.41 -3.51 14.49
N TYR A 27 -14.19 -4.08 13.31
CA TYR A 27 -15.17 -4.95 12.67
C TYR A 27 -14.87 -6.43 12.86
N ASP A 28 -13.60 -6.79 13.08
CA ASP A 28 -13.20 -8.19 13.21
C ASP A 28 -11.97 -8.32 14.12
N GLU A 29 -12.20 -8.69 15.38
CA GLU A 29 -11.13 -8.86 16.36
C GLU A 29 -10.14 -9.96 15.97
N SER A 30 -10.64 -11.05 15.39
CA SER A 30 -9.79 -12.16 14.95
C SER A 30 -8.82 -11.72 13.85
N PHE A 31 -9.34 -10.98 12.89
CA PHE A 31 -8.51 -10.45 11.81
C PHE A 31 -7.49 -9.44 12.36
N ASN A 32 -7.94 -8.58 13.27
CA ASN A 32 -7.07 -7.59 13.90
C ASN A 32 -5.93 -8.26 14.67
N ALA A 33 -6.23 -9.35 15.39
CA ALA A 33 -5.20 -10.10 16.12
C ALA A 33 -4.17 -10.69 15.14
N THR A 34 -4.62 -11.21 14.01
CA THR A 34 -3.74 -11.74 12.97
C THR A 34 -2.85 -10.66 12.40
N LEU A 35 -3.41 -9.49 12.11
CA LEU A 35 -2.65 -8.36 11.58
C LEU A 35 -1.64 -7.85 12.60
N GLN A 36 -2.02 -7.78 13.87
CA GLN A 36 -1.10 -7.31 14.92
C GLN A 36 0.05 -8.27 15.13
N ALA A 37 -0.20 -9.57 15.04
CA ALA A 37 0.87 -10.56 15.13
C ALA A 37 1.86 -10.41 13.98
N ALA A 38 1.37 -10.17 12.78
CA ALA A 38 2.21 -9.90 11.62
C ALA A 38 2.90 -8.54 11.74
N ASP A 39 2.20 -7.55 12.30
CA ASP A 39 2.69 -6.19 12.43
C ASP A 39 3.84 -6.06 13.45
N GLY A 40 3.89 -6.95 14.44
CA GLY A 40 4.96 -6.94 15.42
C GLY A 40 6.33 -7.12 14.81
N ASP A 41 6.40 -7.56 13.56
CA ASP A 41 7.65 -7.79 12.85
C ASP A 41 7.60 -7.14 11.46
N LEU A 42 7.26 -5.86 11.42
CA LEU A 42 7.14 -5.07 10.20
C LEU A 42 8.51 -4.76 9.62
N SER A 43 8.91 -5.55 8.65
CA SER A 43 10.18 -5.40 7.95
C SER A 43 10.00 -5.80 6.49
N SER A 44 11.01 -5.46 5.67
CA SER A 44 11.01 -5.90 4.27
C SER A 44 11.00 -7.42 4.17
N TYR A 45 11.60 -8.09 5.14
CA TYR A 45 11.61 -9.55 5.19
C TYR A 45 10.19 -10.12 5.33
N SER A 46 9.38 -9.55 6.22
CA SER A 46 7.99 -9.98 6.40
C SER A 46 7.18 -9.85 5.13
N PHE A 47 7.38 -8.76 4.39
CA PHE A 47 6.68 -8.56 3.12
C PHE A 47 7.13 -9.55 2.06
N HIS A 48 8.42 -9.92 2.04
CA HIS A 48 8.92 -10.96 1.15
C HIS A 48 8.31 -12.32 1.46
N MET A 49 8.20 -12.66 2.72
CA MET A 49 7.61 -13.94 3.13
C MET A 49 6.14 -14.02 2.72
N ALA A 50 5.40 -12.93 2.91
CA ALA A 50 4.00 -12.87 2.49
C ALA A 50 3.85 -13.05 0.99
N ASP A 51 4.82 -12.55 0.22
CA ASP A 51 4.80 -12.65 -1.23
C ASP A 51 4.98 -14.08 -1.72
N GLN A 52 5.59 -14.94 -0.91
CA GLN A 52 5.80 -16.35 -1.25
C GLN A 52 4.63 -17.25 -0.89
N GLY A 53 3.74 -16.78 -0.03
CA GLY A 53 2.56 -17.52 0.39
C GLY A 53 1.47 -17.44 -0.67
N THR A 54 1.03 -18.58 -1.18
CA THR A 54 0.05 -18.62 -2.27
C THR A 54 -1.38 -18.54 -1.78
N ASP A 55 -1.88 -19.61 -1.17
CA ASP A 55 -3.29 -19.70 -0.78
C ASP A 55 -3.66 -18.75 0.36
N ALA A 56 -2.80 -18.67 1.37
CA ALA A 56 -3.03 -17.78 2.51
C ALA A 56 -3.05 -16.32 2.06
N MET A 57 -2.15 -15.95 1.16
CA MET A 57 -2.08 -14.60 0.63
C MET A 57 -3.30 -14.24 -0.21
N GLU A 58 -3.79 -15.18 -1.02
CA GLU A 58 -4.98 -14.96 -1.82
C GLU A 58 -6.23 -14.80 -0.96
N ARG A 59 -6.33 -15.58 0.11
CA ARG A 59 -7.45 -15.45 1.05
C ARG A 59 -7.41 -14.13 1.79
N GLU A 60 -6.22 -13.69 2.18
CA GLU A 60 -6.03 -12.39 2.81
C GLU A 60 -6.43 -11.27 1.86
N LYS A 61 -6.01 -11.37 0.60
CA LYS A 61 -6.38 -10.39 -0.42
C LYS A 61 -7.90 -10.35 -0.59
N ALA A 62 -8.55 -11.51 -0.71
CA ALA A 62 -10.00 -11.57 -0.88
C ALA A 62 -10.72 -10.93 0.30
N PHE A 63 -10.25 -11.21 1.51
CA PHE A 63 -10.82 -10.63 2.72
C PHE A 63 -10.68 -9.10 2.71
N LEU A 64 -9.47 -8.62 2.41
CA LEU A 64 -9.21 -7.17 2.40
C LEU A 64 -9.99 -6.46 1.30
N MET A 65 -10.13 -7.09 0.14
CA MET A 65 -10.83 -6.46 -0.99
C MET A 65 -12.34 -6.38 -0.78
N ALA A 66 -12.86 -7.05 0.24
CA ALA A 66 -14.31 -7.06 0.51
C ALA A 66 -14.83 -5.74 1.10
N SER A 67 -13.97 -4.92 1.68
CA SER A 67 -14.37 -3.65 2.28
C SER A 67 -13.51 -2.50 1.75
N LYS A 68 -14.02 -1.28 1.89
CA LYS A 68 -13.30 -0.07 1.48
C LYS A 68 -12.01 0.07 2.28
N GLU A 69 -12.10 -0.12 3.59
CA GLU A 69 -10.95 -0.02 4.49
C GLU A 69 -9.92 -1.09 4.19
N GLY A 70 -10.37 -2.29 3.88
CA GLY A 70 -9.49 -3.39 3.50
C GLY A 70 -8.78 -3.14 2.18
N ARG A 71 -9.51 -2.60 1.19
CA ARG A 71 -8.89 -2.24 -0.10
C ARG A 71 -7.81 -1.18 0.09
N PHE A 72 -8.08 -0.20 0.94
CA PHE A 72 -7.08 0.82 1.26
C PHE A 72 -5.83 0.19 1.88
N LEU A 73 -6.03 -0.69 2.86
CA LEU A 73 -4.90 -1.40 3.49
C LEU A 73 -4.12 -2.23 2.47
N TRP A 74 -4.81 -2.89 1.56
CA TRP A 74 -4.16 -3.65 0.50
C TRP A 74 -3.22 -2.77 -0.31
N HIS A 75 -3.69 -1.59 -0.73
CA HIS A 75 -2.87 -0.68 -1.53
C HIS A 75 -1.70 -0.11 -0.74
N ILE A 76 -1.89 0.15 0.55
CA ILE A 76 -0.79 0.59 1.43
C ILE A 76 0.28 -0.49 1.51
N ASN A 77 -0.12 -1.75 1.69
CA ASN A 77 0.83 -2.86 1.77
C ASN A 77 1.59 -3.05 0.45
N GLN A 78 0.91 -2.88 -0.68
CA GLN A 78 1.57 -2.95 -1.98
C GLN A 78 2.59 -1.83 -2.16
N ALA A 79 2.26 -0.63 -1.69
CA ALA A 79 3.18 0.50 -1.76
C ALA A 79 4.42 0.26 -0.88
N LEU A 80 4.24 -0.29 0.32
CA LEU A 80 5.36 -0.64 1.18
C LEU A 80 6.26 -1.70 0.51
N ARG A 81 5.65 -2.69 -0.14
CA ARG A 81 6.42 -3.68 -0.88
C ARG A 81 7.27 -3.03 -1.96
N ARG A 82 6.70 -2.11 -2.75
CA ARG A 82 7.46 -1.41 -3.78
C ARG A 82 8.61 -0.61 -3.17
N LEU A 83 8.35 0.06 -2.06
CA LEU A 83 9.36 0.87 -1.39
C LEU A 83 10.52 0.03 -0.89
N TYR A 84 10.26 -1.17 -0.36
CA TYR A 84 11.30 -2.05 0.15
C TYR A 84 12.01 -2.84 -0.95
N GLU A 85 11.27 -3.37 -1.90
CA GLU A 85 11.83 -4.27 -2.92
C GLU A 85 12.36 -3.54 -4.15
N THR A 86 11.68 -2.49 -4.56
CA THR A 86 12.06 -1.72 -5.76
C THR A 86 12.00 -0.23 -5.46
N PRO A 87 12.86 0.27 -4.55
CA PRO A 87 12.79 1.69 -4.15
C PRO A 87 12.99 2.65 -5.31
N GLU A 88 13.68 2.22 -6.36
CA GLU A 88 13.89 3.03 -7.57
C GLU A 88 12.59 3.22 -8.36
N LYS A 89 11.60 2.38 -8.16
CA LYS A 89 10.29 2.48 -8.83
C LYS A 89 9.26 3.17 -7.98
N TYR A 90 9.48 3.23 -6.67
CA TYR A 90 8.52 3.88 -5.77
C TYR A 90 8.46 5.37 -6.11
N GLY A 91 7.25 5.92 -6.17
CA GLY A 91 7.05 7.32 -6.48
C GLY A 91 7.04 7.64 -7.97
N LYS A 92 7.14 6.62 -8.82
CA LYS A 92 7.04 6.78 -10.27
C LYS A 92 5.71 6.23 -10.76
N CYS A 93 5.12 6.93 -11.72
CA CYS A 93 3.86 6.49 -12.31
C CYS A 93 4.03 5.17 -13.04
N GLU A 94 3.20 4.19 -12.73
CA GLU A 94 3.25 2.87 -13.36
C GLU A 94 2.88 2.92 -14.85
N SER A 95 2.13 3.93 -15.26
CA SER A 95 1.66 4.04 -16.64
C SER A 95 2.64 4.78 -17.54
N CYS A 96 3.12 5.96 -17.14
CA CYS A 96 3.99 6.78 -17.99
C CYS A 96 5.44 6.83 -17.53
N GLY A 97 5.76 6.32 -16.35
CA GLY A 97 7.13 6.28 -15.85
C GLY A 97 7.65 7.59 -15.28
N GLU A 98 6.88 8.66 -15.35
CA GLU A 98 7.30 9.95 -14.80
C GLU A 98 7.12 9.98 -13.28
N GLU A 99 7.85 10.87 -12.62
CA GLU A 99 7.73 11.02 -11.18
C GLU A 99 6.37 11.57 -10.80
N ILE A 100 5.78 10.99 -9.75
CA ILE A 100 4.55 11.51 -9.17
C ILE A 100 4.93 12.74 -8.33
N ALA A 101 4.16 13.83 -8.45
CA ALA A 101 4.43 15.06 -7.71
C ALA A 101 4.51 14.78 -6.21
N PHE A 102 5.48 15.43 -5.54
CA PHE A 102 5.71 15.21 -4.11
C PHE A 102 4.43 15.44 -3.30
N GLU A 103 3.73 16.53 -3.57
CA GLU A 103 2.51 16.88 -2.83
C GLU A 103 1.43 15.80 -2.96
N ARG A 104 1.29 15.23 -4.15
CA ARG A 104 0.34 14.14 -4.37
C ARG A 104 0.77 12.88 -3.63
N LEU A 105 2.05 12.55 -3.71
CA LEU A 105 2.57 11.35 -3.05
C LEU A 105 2.54 11.48 -1.53
N ASP A 106 2.74 12.69 -1.00
CA ASP A 106 2.67 12.92 0.44
C ASP A 106 1.23 12.79 0.96
N ALA A 107 0.26 13.24 0.17
CA ALA A 107 -1.16 13.09 0.51
C ALA A 107 -1.63 11.65 0.32
N LEU A 108 -1.14 10.99 -0.73
CA LEU A 108 -1.52 9.63 -1.10
C LEU A 108 -0.26 8.79 -1.29
N PRO A 109 0.39 8.36 -0.19
CA PRO A 109 1.67 7.66 -0.32
C PRO A 109 1.57 6.30 -1.02
N HIS A 110 0.37 5.80 -1.22
CA HIS A 110 0.12 4.57 -1.98
C HIS A 110 -0.19 4.83 -3.46
N ALA A 111 -0.11 6.07 -3.92
CA ALA A 111 -0.43 6.42 -5.31
C ALA A 111 0.48 5.67 -6.28
N ARG A 112 -0.13 5.08 -7.32
CA ARG A 112 0.58 4.36 -8.39
C ARG A 112 0.64 5.15 -9.67
N LEU A 113 -0.22 6.13 -9.83
CA LEU A 113 -0.35 6.91 -11.05
C LEU A 113 -0.19 8.40 -10.76
N CYS A 114 0.41 9.11 -11.72
CA CYS A 114 0.42 10.57 -11.66
C CYS A 114 -0.99 11.08 -11.92
N ILE A 115 -1.24 12.37 -11.65
CA ILE A 115 -2.58 12.93 -11.77
C ILE A 115 -3.13 12.79 -13.20
N ARG A 116 -2.29 12.99 -14.21
CA ARG A 116 -2.72 12.88 -15.60
C ARG A 116 -3.15 11.46 -15.97
N CYS A 117 -2.38 10.47 -15.57
CA CYS A 117 -2.72 9.08 -15.86
C CYS A 117 -3.94 8.63 -15.07
N LYS A 118 -4.09 9.11 -13.85
CA LYS A 118 -5.28 8.83 -13.04
C LYS A 118 -6.53 9.41 -13.68
N GLU A 119 -6.46 10.62 -14.17
CA GLU A 119 -7.57 11.24 -14.86
C GLU A 119 -7.96 10.49 -16.14
N LYS A 120 -6.96 10.02 -16.90
CA LYS A 120 -7.22 9.22 -18.08
C LYS A 120 -7.91 7.90 -17.74
N GLU A 121 -7.50 7.26 -16.66
CA GLU A 121 -8.13 6.02 -16.21
C GLU A 121 -9.57 6.25 -15.82
N GLU A 122 -9.84 7.31 -15.07
CA GLU A 122 -11.20 7.66 -14.66
C GLU A 122 -12.09 8.01 -15.84
N ASN A 123 -11.57 8.77 -16.80
CA ASN A 123 -12.32 9.11 -17.99
C ASN A 123 -12.63 7.89 -18.84
N GLY A 124 -11.69 6.95 -18.92
CA GLY A 124 -11.92 5.70 -19.63
C GLY A 124 -13.02 4.85 -19.01
N LYS A 125 -13.21 4.93 -17.70
CA LYS A 125 -14.24 4.18 -16.99
C LYS A 125 -15.63 4.77 -17.12
N ARG A 126 -15.74 6.00 -17.62
CA ARG A 126 -17.02 6.68 -17.79
C ARG A 126 -17.74 6.28 -19.09
N HIS A 127 -17.13 5.46 -19.89
CA HIS A 127 -17.75 4.91 -21.08
C HIS A 127 -18.45 3.60 -20.74
#